data_d540fe4926dd53c52f902ce4c1c3a140
#
_entry.id   d540fe4926dd53c52f902ce4c1c3a140
#
_cell.length_a   1.000
_cell.length_b   1.000
_cell.length_c   1.000
_cell.angle_alpha   90.00
_cell.angle_beta   90.00
_cell.angle_gamma   90.00
#
_symmetry.space_group_name_H-M   'P 1'
#
loop_
_entity.id
_entity.type
_entity.pdbx_description
1 polymer ?
#
loop_
_entity_poly.entity_id
_entity_poly.type
_entity_poly.pdbx_seq_one_letter_code
_entity_poly.pdbx_strand_id
1 'polypeptide(L)'
;MKFFIAVFLIFSSLGFTQNTRELNSLWDEIRRNSNLEFDSTRSEIISAADKYDGHQYLINRLSKNGQRYLYYTVKEALKKGLPVELSLIPFVESQFDPYAQSSTGASGIWQFIPSTAKENGLKKNWWYDGRRDILASTEAAYTFLTSLYEKYDDWLIAIAAYNAGPSRIRREIEKNKSNGLPTDFWSLNLPRETKAYVPKILAIVEVIRKPEKYNIELPYLANRPYFSVIELP
;
A
#
# COMPACT_ATOMS: atom_id res chain seq x y z
N MET A 1 -68.88 26.16 -1.02
CA MET A 1 -67.87 25.90 0.02
C MET A 1 -67.01 24.74 -0.49
N LYS A 2 -65.80 25.03 -1.09
CA LYS A 2 -64.89 24.03 -1.64
C LYS A 2 -63.76 23.84 -0.63
N PHE A 3 -63.65 22.64 -0.06
CA PHE A 3 -62.52 22.25 0.83
C PHE A 3 -61.35 21.84 -0.05
N PHE A 4 -60.21 22.55 0.11
CA PHE A 4 -58.91 22.11 -0.41
C PHE A 4 -58.22 21.27 0.66
N ILE A 5 -57.94 20.00 0.34
CA ILE A 5 -57.08 19.13 1.18
C ILE A 5 -55.68 19.27 0.62
N ALA A 6 -54.78 19.90 1.41
CA ALA A 6 -53.36 19.93 1.11
C ALA A 6 -52.71 18.64 1.63
N VAL A 7 -52.22 17.78 0.74
CA VAL A 7 -51.42 16.61 1.09
C VAL A 7 -49.96 17.04 1.20
N PHE A 8 -49.45 17.06 2.42
CA PHE A 8 -47.99 17.23 2.66
C PHE A 8 -47.27 15.90 2.44
N LEU A 9 -46.54 15.78 1.33
CA LEU A 9 -45.58 14.72 1.12
C LEU A 9 -44.25 15.09 1.85
N ILE A 10 -44.06 14.49 3.02
CA ILE A 10 -42.75 14.55 3.71
C ILE A 10 -41.86 13.54 3.03
N PHE A 11 -40.97 14.02 2.15
CA PHE A 11 -39.86 13.22 1.64
C PHE A 11 -38.81 13.08 2.76
N SER A 12 -38.69 11.87 3.32
CA SER A 12 -37.63 11.52 4.25
C SER A 12 -36.30 11.41 3.46
N SER A 13 -35.50 12.46 3.50
CA SER A 13 -34.19 12.56 2.83
C SER A 13 -33.03 11.90 3.61
N LEU A 14 -33.34 11.06 4.60
CA LEU A 14 -32.34 10.48 5.52
C LEU A 14 -31.67 9.18 5.01
N GLY A 15 -32.18 8.54 3.94
CA GLY A 15 -31.65 7.26 3.46
C GLY A 15 -30.57 7.36 2.37
N PHE A 16 -30.44 8.51 1.69
CA PHE A 16 -29.58 8.62 0.51
C PHE A 16 -28.15 9.10 0.80
N THR A 17 -27.90 9.73 1.93
CA THR A 17 -26.57 10.31 2.25
C THR A 17 -25.57 9.30 2.82
N GLN A 18 -26.02 8.22 3.43
CA GLN A 18 -25.12 7.19 3.96
C GLN A 18 -24.56 6.29 2.83
N ASN A 19 -25.38 5.94 1.86
CA ASN A 19 -24.99 5.03 0.77
C ASN A 19 -24.03 5.68 -0.25
N THR A 20 -24.08 7.00 -0.44
CA THR A 20 -23.16 7.71 -1.34
C THR A 20 -21.79 7.99 -0.73
N ARG A 21 -21.67 7.99 0.62
CA ARG A 21 -20.37 8.12 1.30
C ARG A 21 -19.56 6.84 1.23
N GLU A 22 -20.18 5.67 1.36
CA GLU A 22 -19.51 4.37 1.23
C GLU A 22 -18.99 4.13 -0.20
N LEU A 23 -19.75 4.51 -1.23
CA LEU A 23 -19.39 4.35 -2.63
C LEU A 23 -18.19 5.20 -3.08
N ASN A 24 -17.72 6.15 -2.27
CA ASN A 24 -16.60 7.05 -2.57
C ASN A 24 -15.42 6.94 -1.61
N SER A 25 -15.35 5.88 -0.81
CA SER A 25 -14.17 5.64 0.02
C SER A 25 -12.99 5.15 -0.82
N LEU A 26 -11.79 5.63 -0.52
CA LEU A 26 -10.56 5.14 -1.15
C LEU A 26 -10.31 3.65 -0.84
N TRP A 27 -10.82 3.16 0.31
CA TRP A 27 -10.78 1.73 0.64
C TRP A 27 -11.58 0.89 -0.34
N ASP A 28 -12.74 1.40 -0.81
CA ASP A 28 -13.55 0.71 -1.82
C ASP A 28 -12.84 0.68 -3.18
N GLU A 29 -12.13 1.74 -3.52
CA GLU A 29 -11.29 1.77 -4.72
C GLU A 29 -10.20 0.69 -4.64
N ILE A 30 -9.50 0.60 -3.50
CA ILE A 30 -8.48 -0.44 -3.27
C ILE A 30 -9.10 -1.83 -3.36
N ARG A 31 -10.23 -2.09 -2.67
CA ARG A 31 -10.89 -3.40 -2.68
C ARG A 31 -11.33 -3.83 -4.08
N ARG A 32 -11.94 -2.93 -4.85
CA ARG A 32 -12.42 -3.22 -6.21
C ARG A 32 -11.30 -3.55 -7.20
N ASN A 33 -10.14 -2.95 -7.02
CA ASN A 33 -8.99 -3.13 -7.90
C ASN A 33 -7.93 -4.08 -7.34
N SER A 34 -8.24 -4.72 -6.23
CA SER A 34 -7.35 -5.64 -5.52
C SER A 34 -7.16 -6.91 -6.36
N ASN A 35 -5.94 -7.15 -6.84
CA ASN A 35 -5.62 -8.24 -7.76
C ASN A 35 -4.31 -8.97 -7.41
N LEU A 36 -3.64 -8.60 -6.32
CA LEU A 36 -2.49 -9.36 -5.83
C LEU A 36 -2.96 -10.72 -5.29
N GLU A 37 -2.50 -11.80 -5.93
CA GLU A 37 -2.82 -13.17 -5.53
C GLU A 37 -1.88 -13.65 -4.42
N PHE A 38 -2.47 -14.20 -3.37
CA PHE A 38 -1.74 -14.86 -2.27
C PHE A 38 -2.69 -15.76 -1.47
N ASP A 39 -2.12 -16.78 -0.85
CA ASP A 39 -2.85 -17.65 0.06
C ASP A 39 -3.02 -17.00 1.44
N SER A 40 -4.19 -16.42 1.69
CA SER A 40 -4.52 -15.72 2.96
C SER A 40 -4.67 -16.69 4.15
N THR A 41 -4.59 -18.01 3.94
CA THR A 41 -4.66 -19.03 5.01
C THR A 41 -3.29 -19.34 5.62
N ARG A 42 -2.23 -18.78 5.09
CA ARG A 42 -0.88 -18.96 5.62
C ARG A 42 -0.73 -18.40 7.04
N SER A 43 -0.13 -19.20 7.90
CA SER A 43 0.06 -18.86 9.32
C SER A 43 0.81 -17.54 9.53
N GLU A 44 1.76 -17.23 8.65
CA GLU A 44 2.56 -16.00 8.71
C GLU A 44 1.70 -14.75 8.47
N ILE A 45 0.73 -14.84 7.53
CA ILE A 45 -0.19 -13.75 7.22
C ILE A 45 -1.23 -13.62 8.33
N ILE A 46 -1.81 -14.74 8.76
CA ILE A 46 -2.79 -14.77 9.87
C ILE A 46 -2.16 -14.14 11.12
N SER A 47 -0.98 -14.61 11.54
CA SER A 47 -0.28 -14.07 12.71
C SER A 47 0.07 -12.58 12.60
N ALA A 48 0.31 -12.08 11.38
CA ALA A 48 0.52 -10.67 11.15
C ALA A 48 -0.78 -9.86 11.17
N ALA A 49 -1.90 -10.44 10.67
CA ALA A 49 -3.21 -9.82 10.62
C ALA A 49 -3.91 -9.80 12.00
N ASP A 50 -3.71 -10.83 12.82
CA ASP A 50 -4.24 -10.91 14.20
C ASP A 50 -3.80 -9.74 15.09
N LYS A 51 -2.69 -9.06 14.74
CA LYS A 51 -2.27 -7.84 15.42
C LYS A 51 -3.22 -6.67 15.23
N TYR A 52 -4.10 -6.74 14.24
CA TYR A 52 -5.13 -5.75 13.98
C TYR A 52 -6.47 -6.12 14.63
N ASP A 53 -6.68 -7.40 15.02
CA ASP A 53 -7.96 -7.86 15.56
C ASP A 53 -8.37 -7.06 16.81
N GLY A 54 -9.50 -6.36 16.72
CA GLY A 54 -10.00 -5.46 17.75
C GLY A 54 -9.14 -4.21 17.99
N HIS A 55 -8.02 -4.03 17.27
CA HIS A 55 -7.11 -2.89 17.47
C HIS A 55 -7.43 -1.73 16.52
N GLN A 56 -8.66 -1.21 16.61
CA GLN A 56 -9.17 -0.12 15.76
C GLN A 56 -8.21 1.08 15.67
N TYR A 57 -7.47 1.38 16.75
CA TYR A 57 -6.52 2.50 16.78
C TYR A 57 -5.39 2.37 15.75
N LEU A 58 -4.97 1.14 15.37
CA LEU A 58 -3.96 0.92 14.33
C LEU A 58 -4.48 1.35 12.97
N ILE A 59 -5.70 0.97 12.64
CA ILE A 59 -6.35 1.34 11.37
C ILE A 59 -6.65 2.83 11.33
N ASN A 60 -7.10 3.42 12.43
CA ASN A 60 -7.31 4.87 12.53
C ASN A 60 -6.00 5.63 12.28
N ARG A 61 -4.88 5.14 12.82
CA ARG A 61 -3.55 5.73 12.60
C ARG A 61 -3.10 5.59 11.15
N LEU A 62 -3.26 4.41 10.55
CA LEU A 62 -2.96 4.19 9.13
C LEU A 62 -3.77 5.13 8.25
N SER A 63 -5.08 5.23 8.48
CA SER A 63 -5.98 6.11 7.73
C SER A 63 -5.59 7.58 7.87
N LYS A 64 -5.30 8.05 9.09
CA LYS A 64 -4.86 9.42 9.37
C LYS A 64 -3.55 9.76 8.66
N ASN A 65 -2.58 8.85 8.72
CA ASN A 65 -1.27 9.08 8.12
C ASN A 65 -1.32 9.01 6.58
N GLY A 66 -2.08 8.02 6.06
CA GLY A 66 -2.24 7.83 4.62
C GLY A 66 -3.09 8.87 3.91
N GLN A 67 -4.00 9.59 4.60
CA GLN A 67 -5.00 10.44 3.97
C GLN A 67 -4.43 11.48 2.98
N ARG A 68 -3.17 11.91 3.16
CA ARG A 68 -2.54 12.91 2.30
C ARG A 68 -1.99 12.32 1.00
N TYR A 69 -1.51 11.08 1.03
CA TYR A 69 -0.66 10.54 -0.02
C TYR A 69 -1.20 9.23 -0.62
N LEU A 70 -2.01 8.46 0.13
CA LEU A 70 -2.51 7.17 -0.32
C LEU A 70 -3.35 7.28 -1.60
N TYR A 71 -4.16 8.33 -1.74
CA TYR A 71 -4.89 8.57 -2.98
C TYR A 71 -3.94 8.63 -4.19
N TYR A 72 -2.86 9.39 -4.06
CA TYR A 72 -1.87 9.55 -5.13
C TYR A 72 -1.19 8.21 -5.45
N THR A 73 -0.70 7.50 -4.43
CA THR A 73 -0.04 6.20 -4.65
C THR A 73 -0.99 5.17 -5.28
N VAL A 74 -2.25 5.12 -4.85
CA VAL A 74 -3.29 4.26 -5.45
C VAL A 74 -3.51 4.60 -6.92
N LYS A 75 -3.72 5.89 -7.24
CA LYS A 75 -4.00 6.29 -8.64
C LYS A 75 -2.81 6.05 -9.56
N GLU A 76 -1.58 6.27 -9.10
CA GLU A 76 -0.39 5.98 -9.89
C GLU A 76 -0.18 4.46 -10.09
N ALA A 77 -0.47 3.61 -9.08
CA ALA A 77 -0.44 2.16 -9.25
C ALA A 77 -1.43 1.72 -10.33
N LEU A 78 -2.69 2.16 -10.23
CA LEU A 78 -3.74 1.84 -11.20
C LEU A 78 -3.42 2.33 -12.60
N LYS A 79 -2.92 3.55 -12.75
CA LYS A 79 -2.50 4.13 -14.03
C LYS A 79 -1.40 3.32 -14.71
N LYS A 80 -0.50 2.73 -13.93
CA LYS A 80 0.59 1.88 -14.41
C LYS A 80 0.20 0.41 -14.58
N GLY A 81 -1.04 0.02 -14.29
CA GLY A 81 -1.50 -1.38 -14.34
C GLY A 81 -0.85 -2.28 -13.29
N LEU A 82 -0.36 -1.70 -12.19
CA LEU A 82 0.27 -2.43 -11.09
C LEU A 82 -0.78 -2.92 -10.08
N PRO A 83 -0.50 -3.99 -9.32
CA PRO A 83 -1.31 -4.35 -8.18
C PRO A 83 -1.49 -3.15 -7.24
N VAL A 84 -2.74 -2.78 -6.98
CA VAL A 84 -3.06 -1.63 -6.13
C VAL A 84 -2.52 -1.78 -4.72
N GLU A 85 -2.32 -3.00 -4.28
CA GLU A 85 -1.76 -3.35 -2.97
C GLU A 85 -0.34 -2.82 -2.76
N LEU A 86 0.42 -2.60 -3.84
CA LEU A 86 1.75 -1.98 -3.75
C LEU A 86 1.69 -0.55 -3.19
N SER A 87 0.53 0.12 -3.33
CA SER A 87 0.30 1.44 -2.74
C SER A 87 0.29 1.43 -1.20
N LEU A 88 0.19 0.24 -0.59
CA LEU A 88 0.18 0.06 0.87
C LEU A 88 1.58 -0.16 1.46
N ILE A 89 2.62 -0.37 0.62
CA ILE A 89 4.01 -0.51 1.06
C ILE A 89 4.46 0.64 1.99
N PRO A 90 4.16 1.92 1.71
CA PRO A 90 4.53 3.03 2.58
C PRO A 90 3.97 2.94 4.01
N PHE A 91 2.88 2.20 4.27
CA PHE A 91 2.44 1.95 5.64
C PHE A 91 3.44 1.14 6.45
N VAL A 92 4.08 0.15 5.81
CA VAL A 92 5.08 -0.70 6.47
C VAL A 92 6.42 0.00 6.56
N GLU A 93 6.78 0.78 5.56
CA GLU A 93 8.07 1.47 5.46
C GLU A 93 8.18 2.66 6.43
N SER A 94 7.21 3.56 6.42
CA SER A 94 7.30 4.84 7.11
C SER A 94 6.01 5.29 7.78
N GLN A 95 4.92 4.50 7.66
CA GLN A 95 3.56 4.96 7.99
C GLN A 95 3.18 6.25 7.23
N PHE A 96 3.61 6.38 5.97
CA PHE A 96 3.43 7.56 5.13
C PHE A 96 4.07 8.85 5.68
N ASP A 97 5.10 8.76 6.51
CA ASP A 97 5.86 9.92 6.94
C ASP A 97 6.93 10.31 5.89
N PRO A 98 6.79 11.45 5.20
CA PRO A 98 7.76 11.88 4.19
C PRO A 98 9.11 12.30 4.78
N TYR A 99 9.17 12.51 6.08
CA TYR A 99 10.40 12.87 6.80
C TYR A 99 11.04 11.70 7.53
N ALA A 100 10.44 10.51 7.47
CA ALA A 100 11.00 9.31 8.08
C ALA A 100 12.43 9.09 7.58
N GLN A 101 13.31 8.76 8.51
CA GLN A 101 14.70 8.42 8.24
C GLN A 101 15.14 7.24 9.11
N SER A 102 15.71 6.21 8.48
CA SER A 102 16.24 5.06 9.20
C SER A 102 17.71 5.28 9.62
N SER A 103 18.20 4.45 10.54
CA SER A 103 19.61 4.43 10.94
C SER A 103 20.57 4.06 9.79
N THR A 104 20.07 3.37 8.77
CA THR A 104 20.81 3.02 7.56
C THR A 104 20.74 4.10 6.47
N GLY A 105 20.11 5.24 6.76
CA GLY A 105 20.00 6.37 5.87
C GLY A 105 18.87 6.28 4.82
N ALA A 106 17.95 5.32 4.96
CA ALA A 106 16.74 5.30 4.13
C ALA A 106 15.86 6.50 4.48
N SER A 107 15.15 7.07 3.50
CA SER A 107 14.36 8.30 3.71
C SER A 107 13.08 8.34 2.87
N GLY A 108 12.08 9.08 3.37
CA GLY A 108 10.81 9.34 2.71
C GLY A 108 9.78 8.23 2.92
N ILE A 109 8.61 8.37 2.30
CA ILE A 109 7.52 7.40 2.48
C ILE A 109 7.87 5.99 1.98
N TRP A 110 8.75 5.88 0.99
CA TRP A 110 9.19 4.65 0.35
C TRP A 110 10.50 4.08 0.92
N GLN A 111 11.14 4.78 1.88
CA GLN A 111 12.37 4.40 2.54
C GLN A 111 13.51 4.00 1.58
N PHE A 112 13.71 4.78 0.52
CA PHE A 112 14.87 4.57 -0.36
C PHE A 112 16.19 4.82 0.36
N ILE A 113 17.10 3.83 0.33
CA ILE A 113 18.51 4.04 0.71
C ILE A 113 19.23 4.85 -0.39
N PRO A 114 20.32 5.57 -0.07
CA PRO A 114 20.97 6.48 -1.03
C PRO A 114 21.41 5.84 -2.34
N SER A 115 21.96 4.62 -2.31
CA SER A 115 22.39 3.90 -3.53
C SER A 115 21.22 3.57 -4.44
N THR A 116 20.17 2.93 -3.88
CA THR A 116 18.97 2.55 -4.64
C THR A 116 18.23 3.77 -5.17
N ALA A 117 18.17 4.86 -4.39
CA ALA A 117 17.61 6.14 -4.83
C ALA A 117 18.32 6.66 -6.10
N LYS A 118 19.65 6.68 -6.08
CA LYS A 118 20.47 7.12 -7.21
C LYS A 118 20.27 6.22 -8.45
N GLU A 119 20.25 4.90 -8.25
CA GLU A 119 20.02 3.92 -9.32
C GLU A 119 18.64 4.08 -9.97
N ASN A 120 17.63 4.54 -9.20
CA ASN A 120 16.28 4.80 -9.68
C ASN A 120 16.02 6.28 -10.03
N GLY A 121 17.07 7.07 -10.28
CA GLY A 121 16.96 8.42 -10.80
C GLY A 121 16.54 9.51 -9.80
N LEU A 122 16.44 9.19 -8.51
CA LEU A 122 16.11 10.17 -7.48
C LEU A 122 17.27 11.14 -7.24
N LYS A 123 17.04 12.41 -7.54
CA LYS A 123 18.03 13.47 -7.37
C LYS A 123 18.15 13.88 -5.90
N LYS A 124 19.37 14.19 -5.48
CA LYS A 124 19.65 14.78 -4.17
C LYS A 124 20.70 15.88 -4.33
N ASN A 125 20.44 17.03 -3.76
CA ASN A 125 21.39 18.13 -3.60
C ASN A 125 21.24 18.75 -2.21
N TRP A 126 21.82 19.92 -1.98
CA TRP A 126 21.77 20.58 -0.69
C TRP A 126 20.35 21.04 -0.28
N TRP A 127 19.51 21.39 -1.26
CA TRP A 127 18.14 21.90 -1.05
C TRP A 127 17.05 20.86 -1.24
N TYR A 128 17.31 19.79 -1.95
CA TYR A 128 16.30 18.85 -2.40
C TYR A 128 16.77 17.41 -2.21
N ASP A 129 15.91 16.60 -1.62
CA ASP A 129 16.08 15.14 -1.56
C ASP A 129 14.84 14.48 -2.17
N GLY A 130 14.96 13.97 -3.40
CA GLY A 130 13.88 13.34 -4.16
C GLY A 130 13.25 12.12 -3.47
N ARG A 131 13.91 11.55 -2.46
CA ARG A 131 13.33 10.47 -1.66
C ARG A 131 12.17 10.93 -0.78
N ARG A 132 12.13 12.23 -0.45
CA ARG A 132 11.08 12.90 0.34
C ARG A 132 10.01 13.53 -0.53
N ASP A 133 10.27 13.67 -1.81
CA ASP A 133 9.31 14.10 -2.81
C ASP A 133 8.34 12.95 -3.11
N ILE A 134 7.06 13.17 -2.86
CA ILE A 134 6.03 12.14 -2.98
C ILE A 134 5.88 11.68 -4.44
N LEU A 135 5.93 12.61 -5.38
CA LEU A 135 5.75 12.32 -6.81
C LEU A 135 6.96 11.55 -7.34
N ALA A 136 8.14 12.11 -7.15
CA ALA A 136 9.39 11.51 -7.63
C ALA A 136 9.64 10.14 -6.99
N SER A 137 9.47 10.01 -5.67
CA SER A 137 9.73 8.76 -4.97
C SER A 137 8.69 7.67 -5.29
N THR A 138 7.42 8.03 -5.54
CA THR A 138 6.40 7.07 -5.97
C THR A 138 6.68 6.55 -7.37
N GLU A 139 7.05 7.44 -8.31
CA GLU A 139 7.45 7.05 -9.66
C GLU A 139 8.64 6.09 -9.63
N ALA A 140 9.69 6.43 -8.87
CA ALA A 140 10.87 5.59 -8.71
C ALA A 140 10.54 4.24 -8.06
N ALA A 141 9.68 4.22 -7.03
CA ALA A 141 9.29 2.98 -6.34
C ALA A 141 8.54 2.02 -7.27
N TYR A 142 7.59 2.54 -8.05
CA TYR A 142 6.84 1.71 -8.98
C TYR A 142 7.70 1.22 -10.16
N THR A 143 8.57 2.07 -10.69
CA THR A 143 9.55 1.66 -11.71
C THR A 143 10.47 0.55 -11.17
N PHE A 144 10.96 0.69 -9.95
CA PHE A 144 11.80 -0.32 -9.33
C PHE A 144 11.04 -1.63 -9.06
N LEU A 145 9.83 -1.56 -8.48
CA LEU A 145 8.99 -2.74 -8.25
C LEU A 145 8.62 -3.46 -9.56
N THR A 146 8.33 -2.71 -10.63
CA THR A 146 8.11 -3.28 -11.97
C THR A 146 9.34 -4.03 -12.48
N SER A 147 10.53 -3.44 -12.38
CA SER A 147 11.77 -4.08 -12.81
C SER A 147 12.09 -5.36 -12.01
N LEU A 148 11.69 -5.38 -10.72
CA LEU A 148 11.82 -6.57 -9.88
C LEU A 148 10.82 -7.66 -10.30
N TYR A 149 9.58 -7.27 -10.62
CA TYR A 149 8.58 -8.21 -11.13
C TYR A 149 8.98 -8.78 -12.49
N GLU A 150 9.41 -7.96 -13.43
CA GLU A 150 9.92 -8.41 -14.74
C GLU A 150 11.06 -9.42 -14.61
N LYS A 151 11.86 -9.29 -13.56
CA LYS A 151 12.99 -10.17 -13.28
C LYS A 151 12.61 -11.50 -12.65
N TYR A 152 11.60 -11.52 -11.78
CA TYR A 152 11.28 -12.68 -10.96
C TYR A 152 9.93 -13.32 -11.28
N ASP A 153 9.07 -12.64 -12.04
CA ASP A 153 7.71 -13.06 -12.41
C ASP A 153 6.84 -13.46 -11.20
N ASP A 154 7.11 -12.83 -10.04
CA ASP A 154 6.43 -13.08 -8.77
C ASP A 154 6.42 -11.80 -7.94
N TRP A 155 5.23 -11.29 -7.63
CA TRP A 155 5.08 -10.05 -6.84
C TRP A 155 5.56 -10.20 -5.39
N LEU A 156 5.40 -11.38 -4.77
CA LEU A 156 5.87 -11.58 -3.39
C LEU A 156 7.39 -11.57 -3.35
N ILE A 157 8.04 -12.14 -4.37
CA ILE A 157 9.49 -12.07 -4.55
C ILE A 157 9.94 -10.64 -4.88
N ALA A 158 9.20 -9.91 -5.73
CA ALA A 158 9.50 -8.51 -6.03
C ALA A 158 9.44 -7.62 -4.78
N ILE A 159 8.40 -7.78 -3.97
CA ILE A 159 8.25 -7.08 -2.67
C ILE A 159 9.38 -7.48 -1.70
N ALA A 160 9.74 -8.76 -1.63
CA ALA A 160 10.87 -9.21 -0.82
C ALA A 160 12.20 -8.63 -1.31
N ALA A 161 12.39 -8.53 -2.63
CA ALA A 161 13.59 -7.96 -3.25
C ALA A 161 13.69 -6.44 -3.04
N TYR A 162 12.56 -5.73 -2.98
CA TYR A 162 12.50 -4.33 -2.60
C TYR A 162 13.10 -4.12 -1.20
N ASN A 163 12.73 -4.97 -0.24
CA ASN A 163 13.21 -4.89 1.15
C ASN A 163 14.65 -5.42 1.32
N ALA A 164 14.97 -6.62 0.80
CA ALA A 164 16.24 -7.30 1.06
C ALA A 164 17.36 -6.99 0.06
N GLY A 165 17.01 -6.34 -1.04
CA GLY A 165 17.87 -6.13 -2.19
C GLY A 165 17.86 -7.29 -3.19
N PRO A 166 17.85 -6.99 -4.52
CA PRO A 166 17.71 -7.99 -5.58
C PRO A 166 18.86 -9.00 -5.62
N SER A 167 20.07 -8.60 -5.26
CA SER A 167 21.22 -9.51 -5.25
C SER A 167 21.10 -10.63 -4.22
N ARG A 168 20.48 -10.35 -3.07
CA ARG A 168 20.21 -11.37 -2.03
C ARG A 168 19.16 -12.35 -2.51
N ILE A 169 18.05 -11.86 -3.05
CA ILE A 169 16.99 -12.72 -3.57
C ILE A 169 17.51 -13.63 -4.67
N ARG A 170 18.25 -13.10 -5.62
CA ARG A 170 18.86 -13.89 -6.70
C ARG A 170 19.69 -15.04 -6.13
N ARG A 171 20.58 -14.77 -5.19
CA ARG A 171 21.44 -15.79 -4.57
C ARG A 171 20.63 -16.90 -3.90
N GLU A 172 19.57 -16.58 -3.19
CA GLU A 172 18.75 -17.61 -2.52
C GLU A 172 17.93 -18.42 -3.53
N ILE A 173 17.45 -17.80 -4.62
CA ILE A 173 16.79 -18.49 -5.74
C ILE A 173 17.77 -19.47 -6.40
N GLU A 174 18.97 -19.03 -6.75
CA GLU A 174 20.02 -19.87 -7.37
C GLU A 174 20.40 -21.04 -6.46
N LYS A 175 20.53 -20.79 -5.15
CA LYS A 175 20.80 -21.81 -4.16
C LYS A 175 19.67 -22.86 -4.09
N ASN A 176 18.41 -22.43 -4.05
CA ASN A 176 17.28 -23.37 -4.06
C ASN A 176 17.24 -24.17 -5.36
N LYS A 177 17.40 -23.52 -6.52
CA LYS A 177 17.46 -24.20 -7.83
C LYS A 177 18.52 -25.29 -7.86
N SER A 178 19.73 -25.00 -7.38
CA SER A 178 20.83 -25.99 -7.35
C SER A 178 20.58 -27.16 -6.44
N ASN A 179 19.69 -27.01 -5.46
CA ASN A 179 19.30 -28.08 -4.52
C ASN A 179 17.97 -28.75 -4.87
N GLY A 180 17.34 -28.42 -6.02
CA GLY A 180 16.04 -28.95 -6.42
C GLY A 180 14.88 -28.50 -5.52
N LEU A 181 15.01 -27.37 -4.82
CA LEU A 181 14.01 -26.81 -3.92
C LEU A 181 13.15 -25.76 -4.64
N PRO A 182 11.90 -25.54 -4.17
CA PRO A 182 11.03 -24.49 -4.70
C PRO A 182 11.69 -23.11 -4.57
N THR A 183 11.35 -22.20 -5.50
CA THR A 183 11.94 -20.85 -5.57
C THR A 183 10.94 -19.73 -5.31
N ASP A 184 9.73 -20.08 -4.86
CA ASP A 184 8.74 -19.12 -4.36
C ASP A 184 9.20 -18.41 -3.09
N PHE A 185 8.59 -17.25 -2.78
CA PHE A 185 8.96 -16.44 -1.63
C PHE A 185 9.03 -17.24 -0.30
N TRP A 186 8.08 -18.16 -0.10
CA TRP A 186 7.94 -18.89 1.16
C TRP A 186 9.04 -19.94 1.37
N SER A 187 9.61 -20.43 0.27
CA SER A 187 10.65 -21.46 0.26
C SER A 187 12.07 -20.87 0.36
N LEU A 188 12.24 -19.56 0.16
CA LEU A 188 13.55 -18.92 0.21
C LEU A 188 14.06 -18.75 1.66
N ASN A 189 15.35 -18.96 1.87
CA ASN A 189 16.00 -18.72 3.17
C ASN A 189 16.39 -17.24 3.32
N LEU A 190 15.39 -16.39 3.60
CA LEU A 190 15.55 -14.95 3.75
C LEU A 190 15.81 -14.54 5.20
N PRO A 191 16.37 -13.32 5.44
CA PRO A 191 16.48 -12.75 6.77
C PRO A 191 15.11 -12.68 7.47
N ARG A 192 15.11 -12.75 8.80
CA ARG A 192 13.90 -12.70 9.63
C ARG A 192 13.07 -11.42 9.33
N GLU A 193 13.75 -10.30 9.10
CA GLU A 193 13.08 -9.04 8.74
C GLU A 193 12.30 -9.19 7.45
N THR A 194 12.93 -9.68 6.37
CA THR A 194 12.29 -9.87 5.06
C THR A 194 11.20 -10.94 5.09
N LYS A 195 11.41 -12.04 5.84
CA LYS A 195 10.37 -13.06 6.07
C LYS A 195 9.13 -12.50 6.77
N ALA A 196 9.27 -11.45 7.58
CA ALA A 196 8.16 -10.77 8.22
C ALA A 196 7.60 -9.61 7.40
N TYR A 197 8.36 -9.05 6.47
CA TYR A 197 8.01 -7.86 5.71
C TYR A 197 6.82 -8.10 4.76
N VAL A 198 6.93 -9.13 3.91
CA VAL A 198 5.86 -9.49 2.96
C VAL A 198 4.57 -9.84 3.71
N PRO A 199 4.56 -10.73 4.72
CA PRO A 199 3.35 -10.99 5.51
C PRO A 199 2.73 -9.77 6.17
N LYS A 200 3.52 -8.76 6.59
CA LYS A 200 2.97 -7.51 7.14
C LYS A 200 2.17 -6.72 6.10
N ILE A 201 2.66 -6.65 4.86
CA ILE A 201 1.93 -5.97 3.77
C ILE A 201 0.65 -6.75 3.46
N LEU A 202 0.74 -8.08 3.29
CA LEU A 202 -0.40 -8.93 2.99
C LEU A 202 -1.45 -8.94 4.11
N ALA A 203 -1.03 -8.80 5.36
CA ALA A 203 -1.92 -8.63 6.51
C ALA A 203 -2.75 -7.33 6.42
N ILE A 204 -2.12 -6.21 6.06
CA ILE A 204 -2.85 -4.94 5.84
C ILE A 204 -3.85 -5.11 4.69
N VAL A 205 -3.44 -5.76 3.60
CA VAL A 205 -4.33 -6.09 2.47
C VAL A 205 -5.53 -6.91 2.93
N GLU A 206 -5.30 -7.99 3.68
CA GLU A 206 -6.36 -8.88 4.18
C GLU A 206 -7.32 -8.14 5.11
N VAL A 207 -6.82 -7.30 6.02
CA VAL A 207 -7.65 -6.46 6.90
C VAL A 207 -8.49 -5.45 6.11
N ILE A 208 -7.94 -4.85 5.05
CA ILE A 208 -8.70 -3.93 4.19
C ILE A 208 -9.75 -4.70 3.37
N ARG A 209 -9.43 -5.91 2.90
CA ARG A 209 -10.36 -6.76 2.13
C ARG A 209 -11.53 -7.26 2.98
N LYS A 210 -11.27 -7.63 4.24
CA LYS A 210 -12.22 -8.30 5.15
C LYS A 210 -12.14 -7.69 6.56
N PRO A 211 -12.45 -6.39 6.73
CA PRO A 211 -12.28 -5.71 8.01
C PRO A 211 -13.17 -6.30 9.11
N GLU A 212 -14.35 -6.80 8.77
CA GLU A 212 -15.28 -7.45 9.69
C GLU A 212 -14.70 -8.71 10.35
N LYS A 213 -13.85 -9.46 9.62
CA LYS A 213 -13.15 -10.65 10.15
C LYS A 213 -12.22 -10.30 11.32
N TYR A 214 -11.73 -9.07 11.37
CA TYR A 214 -10.77 -8.58 12.37
C TYR A 214 -11.41 -7.58 13.33
N ASN A 215 -12.73 -7.55 13.43
CA ASN A 215 -13.47 -6.61 14.29
C ASN A 215 -13.03 -5.15 14.07
N ILE A 216 -12.82 -4.76 12.81
CA ILE A 216 -12.34 -3.45 12.38
C ILE A 216 -13.40 -2.74 11.56
N GLU A 217 -13.61 -1.46 11.83
CA GLU A 217 -14.34 -0.53 10.99
C GLU A 217 -13.33 0.35 10.23
N LEU A 218 -13.36 0.33 8.89
CA LEU A 218 -12.49 1.18 8.09
C LEU A 218 -13.00 2.64 8.16
N PRO A 219 -12.21 3.59 8.72
CA PRO A 219 -12.59 4.99 8.76
C PRO A 219 -12.78 5.53 7.35
N TYR A 220 -13.73 6.43 7.16
CA TYR A 220 -13.92 7.06 5.87
C TYR A 220 -12.64 7.76 5.40
N LEU A 221 -12.19 7.39 4.21
CA LEU A 221 -11.05 7.98 3.52
C LEU A 221 -11.50 8.46 2.13
N ALA A 222 -11.45 9.77 1.91
CA ALA A 222 -12.00 10.36 0.70
C ALA A 222 -11.24 9.89 -0.55
N ASN A 223 -11.95 9.38 -1.55
CA ASN A 223 -11.40 9.02 -2.86
C ASN A 223 -11.25 10.28 -3.74
N ARG A 224 -10.43 11.21 -3.29
CA ARG A 224 -10.10 12.45 -4.00
C ARG A 224 -8.70 12.92 -3.66
N PRO A 225 -8.04 13.70 -4.54
CA PRO A 225 -6.70 14.21 -4.26
C PRO A 225 -6.70 15.13 -3.05
N TYR A 226 -5.67 15.00 -2.22
CA TYR A 226 -5.40 15.89 -1.10
C TYR A 226 -4.62 17.13 -1.54
N PHE A 227 -3.86 17.02 -2.61
CA PHE A 227 -3.08 18.09 -3.23
C PHE A 227 -3.22 18.03 -4.75
N SER A 228 -2.91 19.11 -5.45
CA SER A 228 -2.81 19.16 -6.90
C SER A 228 -1.38 19.48 -7.33
N VAL A 229 -0.98 18.91 -8.46
CA VAL A 229 0.29 19.22 -9.11
C VAL A 229 0.07 20.46 -9.98
N ILE A 230 0.92 21.47 -9.83
CA ILE A 230 0.96 22.63 -10.70
C ILE A 230 2.30 22.67 -11.42
N GLU A 231 2.29 22.88 -12.72
CA GLU A 231 3.50 23.17 -13.48
C GLU A 231 3.79 24.66 -13.36
N LEU A 232 5.01 24.99 -12.95
CA LEU A 232 5.47 26.37 -12.93
C LEU A 232 6.02 26.71 -14.31
N PRO A 233 5.74 27.94 -14.82
CA PRO A 233 6.23 28.39 -16.12
C PRO A 233 7.75 28.51 -16.19
#